data_b52fe8857ea2f59551185f8a5fe7d95e
#
_entry.id   b52fe8857ea2f59551185f8a5fe7d95e
#
_cell.length_a   1.000
_cell.length_b   1.000
_cell.length_c   1.000
_cell.angle_alpha   90.00
_cell.angle_beta   90.00
_cell.angle_gamma   90.00
#
_symmetry.space_group_name_H-M   'P 1'
#
loop_
_entity.id
_entity.type
_entity.pdbx_description
1 polymer ?
#
loop_
_entity_poly.entity_id
_entity_poly.type
_entity_poly.pdbx_seq_one_letter_code
_entity_poly.pdbx_strand_id
1 'polypeptide(L)'
;MNYDSQIRARIQRTKLTFTFVTMLFFTFIVLPVALSTQRMLSQAGPMSGDPSRGKELFVKRCGGCHSLEADKEGPRLGNVFGRKAGTIPTFKYSDALKSAQIVWDEALLNKWLIDTDSVVPDNDMDFHVPKADERADIIQFLRVSSGK
;
A
#
# COMPACT_ATOMS: atom_id res chain seq x y z
N MET A 1 -0.80 -74.34 -22.47
CA MET A 1 -0.83 -73.00 -21.95
C MET A 1 0.46 -72.32 -22.39
N ASN A 2 0.36 -71.41 -23.39
CA ASN A 2 1.53 -70.96 -24.16
C ASN A 2 2.44 -70.04 -23.37
N TYR A 3 3.73 -70.28 -23.40
CA TYR A 3 4.80 -69.51 -22.80
C TYR A 3 4.74 -68.02 -23.16
N ASP A 4 4.35 -67.69 -24.38
CA ASP A 4 4.16 -66.32 -24.89
C ASP A 4 3.07 -65.50 -24.15
N SER A 5 2.04 -66.15 -23.68
CA SER A 5 0.96 -65.43 -22.95
C SER A 5 1.39 -64.99 -21.58
N GLN A 6 2.29 -65.73 -20.92
CA GLN A 6 2.85 -65.40 -19.61
C GLN A 6 3.83 -64.23 -19.68
N ILE A 7 4.62 -64.18 -20.77
CA ILE A 7 5.60 -63.09 -20.97
C ILE A 7 4.86 -61.78 -21.28
N ARG A 8 3.84 -61.79 -22.11
CA ARG A 8 3.03 -60.62 -22.44
C ARG A 8 2.30 -60.06 -21.21
N ALA A 9 1.78 -60.91 -20.34
CA ALA A 9 1.11 -60.51 -19.11
C ALA A 9 2.08 -59.90 -18.10
N ARG A 10 3.33 -60.37 -18.04
CA ARG A 10 4.39 -59.77 -17.15
C ARG A 10 4.82 -58.40 -17.66
N ILE A 11 4.98 -58.21 -18.94
CA ILE A 11 5.40 -56.90 -19.53
C ILE A 11 4.28 -55.87 -19.38
N GLN A 12 3.04 -56.25 -19.50
CA GLN A 12 1.90 -55.35 -19.28
C GLN A 12 1.82 -54.89 -17.81
N ARG A 13 2.04 -55.76 -16.84
CA ARG A 13 1.99 -55.43 -15.41
C ARG A 13 3.15 -54.48 -15.02
N THR A 14 4.35 -54.69 -15.56
CA THR A 14 5.51 -53.79 -15.29
C THR A 14 5.34 -52.41 -15.90
N LYS A 15 4.75 -52.28 -17.07
CA LYS A 15 4.46 -50.99 -17.68
C LYS A 15 3.40 -50.21 -16.91
N LEU A 16 2.34 -50.88 -16.44
CA LEU A 16 1.29 -50.24 -15.68
C LEU A 16 1.74 -49.72 -14.33
N THR A 17 2.59 -50.47 -13.60
CA THR A 17 3.15 -50.05 -12.31
C THR A 17 4.16 -48.92 -12.47
N PHE A 18 4.95 -48.91 -13.56
CA PHE A 18 5.92 -47.83 -13.80
C PHE A 18 5.22 -46.49 -14.14
N THR A 19 4.12 -46.53 -14.89
CA THR A 19 3.32 -45.37 -15.26
C THR A 19 2.62 -44.74 -14.03
N PHE A 20 2.11 -45.59 -13.14
CA PHE A 20 1.44 -45.12 -11.91
C PHE A 20 2.43 -44.50 -10.92
N VAL A 21 3.62 -45.06 -10.79
CA VAL A 21 4.66 -44.56 -9.88
C VAL A 21 5.22 -43.21 -10.38
N THR A 22 5.45 -43.06 -11.68
CA THR A 22 5.92 -41.78 -12.27
C THR A 22 4.85 -40.68 -12.20
N MET A 23 3.57 -41.03 -12.35
CA MET A 23 2.48 -40.05 -12.23
C MET A 23 2.25 -39.58 -10.80
N LEU A 24 2.42 -40.45 -9.79
CA LEU A 24 2.34 -40.12 -8.38
C LEU A 24 3.53 -39.22 -7.93
N PHE A 25 4.73 -39.46 -8.45
CA PHE A 25 5.89 -38.62 -8.14
C PHE A 25 5.76 -37.21 -8.74
N PHE A 26 5.19 -37.09 -9.95
CA PHE A 26 5.03 -35.80 -10.61
C PHE A 26 3.97 -34.93 -9.90
N THR A 27 2.89 -35.52 -9.37
CA THR A 27 1.85 -34.79 -8.63
C THR A 27 2.34 -34.33 -7.25
N PHE A 28 3.25 -35.08 -6.61
CA PHE A 28 3.78 -34.72 -5.28
C PHE A 28 4.83 -33.60 -5.32
N ILE A 29 5.59 -33.49 -6.42
CA ILE A 29 6.69 -32.49 -6.54
C ILE A 29 6.18 -31.16 -7.12
N VAL A 30 5.19 -31.20 -8.05
CA VAL A 30 4.73 -29.97 -8.74
C VAL A 30 3.70 -29.21 -7.91
N LEU A 31 2.86 -29.88 -7.12
CA LEU A 31 1.81 -29.25 -6.32
C LEU A 31 2.35 -28.29 -5.22
N PRO A 32 3.39 -28.61 -4.44
CA PRO A 32 3.89 -27.70 -3.40
C PRO A 32 4.61 -26.48 -3.95
N VAL A 33 5.19 -26.55 -5.16
CA VAL A 33 5.87 -25.39 -5.78
C VAL A 33 4.85 -24.36 -6.27
N ALA A 34 3.70 -24.79 -6.78
CA ALA A 34 2.64 -23.86 -7.21
C ALA A 34 1.96 -23.13 -6.05
N LEU A 35 1.85 -23.75 -4.86
CA LEU A 35 1.31 -23.07 -3.67
C LEU A 35 2.29 -22.05 -3.06
N SER A 36 3.59 -22.26 -3.24
CA SER A 36 4.62 -21.36 -2.67
C SER A 36 4.76 -20.05 -3.46
N THR A 37 4.50 -20.07 -4.77
CA THR A 37 4.57 -18.86 -5.61
C THR A 37 3.37 -17.93 -5.42
N GLN A 38 2.20 -18.42 -5.01
CA GLN A 38 1.05 -17.55 -4.73
C GLN A 38 1.20 -16.74 -3.43
N ARG A 39 2.05 -17.19 -2.49
CA ARG A 39 2.24 -16.49 -1.23
C ARG A 39 3.13 -15.24 -1.35
N MET A 40 3.94 -15.14 -2.40
CA MET A 40 4.81 -13.99 -2.64
C MET A 40 4.12 -12.81 -3.34
N LEU A 41 3.00 -13.05 -4.03
CA LEU A 41 2.24 -11.99 -4.72
C LEU A 41 1.19 -11.30 -3.83
N SER A 42 0.94 -11.83 -2.63
CA SER A 42 -0.11 -11.32 -1.73
C SER A 42 0.42 -10.36 -0.64
N GLN A 43 1.70 -9.97 -0.66
CA GLN A 43 2.29 -9.08 0.36
C GLN A 43 2.46 -7.63 -0.09
N ALA A 44 2.03 -7.26 -1.29
CA ALA A 44 1.82 -5.86 -1.63
C ALA A 44 0.39 -5.46 -1.22
N GLY A 45 0.06 -5.62 0.05
CA GLY A 45 -1.06 -4.92 0.67
C GLY A 45 -0.82 -3.41 0.56
N PRO A 46 -1.86 -2.57 0.58
CA PRO A 46 -1.69 -1.13 0.66
C PRO A 46 -0.71 -0.84 1.79
N MET A 47 0.29 0.03 1.55
CA MET A 47 1.29 0.37 2.56
C MET A 47 0.57 1.00 3.75
N SER A 48 0.17 0.17 4.69
CA SER A 48 -0.47 0.62 5.91
C SER A 48 0.59 1.29 6.76
N GLY A 49 0.57 2.63 6.78
CA GLY A 49 1.47 3.41 7.62
C GLY A 49 1.25 3.12 9.10
N ASP A 50 2.28 3.29 9.90
CA ASP A 50 2.20 3.21 11.36
C ASP A 50 1.86 4.60 11.94
N PRO A 51 0.70 4.80 12.57
CA PRO A 51 0.29 6.09 13.10
C PRO A 51 1.16 6.57 14.28
N SER A 52 1.82 5.66 15.00
CA SER A 52 2.72 6.02 16.09
C SER A 52 4.01 6.65 15.55
N ARG A 53 4.65 6.03 14.56
CA ARG A 53 5.77 6.62 13.84
C ARG A 53 5.35 7.89 13.11
N GLY A 54 4.15 7.90 12.53
CA GLY A 54 3.56 9.05 11.87
C GLY A 54 3.44 10.26 12.79
N LYS A 55 3.07 10.06 14.05
CA LYS A 55 3.04 11.12 15.07
C LYS A 55 4.43 11.72 15.31
N GLU A 56 5.45 10.88 15.45
CA GLU A 56 6.82 11.36 15.64
C GLU A 56 7.32 12.12 14.42
N LEU A 57 7.06 11.60 13.22
CA LEU A 57 7.40 12.26 11.96
C LEU A 57 6.64 13.57 11.77
N PHE A 58 5.36 13.62 12.13
CA PHE A 58 4.56 14.84 12.11
C PHE A 58 5.19 15.94 12.99
N VAL A 59 5.52 15.60 14.24
CA VAL A 59 6.17 16.56 15.15
C VAL A 59 7.49 17.07 14.57
N LYS A 60 8.30 16.16 14.03
CA LYS A 60 9.63 16.49 13.51
C LYS A 60 9.61 17.27 12.21
N ARG A 61 8.71 16.94 11.27
CA ARG A 61 8.71 17.49 9.91
C ARG A 61 7.64 18.55 9.66
N CYS A 62 6.50 18.42 10.31
CA CYS A 62 5.34 19.31 10.09
C CYS A 62 5.10 20.26 11.24
N GLY A 63 5.53 19.90 12.47
CA GLY A 63 5.22 20.60 13.70
C GLY A 63 5.80 22.03 13.81
N GLY A 64 6.79 22.36 12.99
CA GLY A 64 7.29 23.74 12.85
C GLY A 64 6.21 24.68 12.31
N CYS A 65 5.55 24.29 11.24
CA CYS A 65 4.57 25.10 10.51
C CYS A 65 3.12 24.74 10.81
N HIS A 66 2.83 23.53 11.29
CA HIS A 66 1.47 23.05 11.55
C HIS A 66 1.28 22.54 12.98
N SER A 67 0.02 22.56 13.44
CA SER A 67 -0.43 21.75 14.59
C SER A 67 -1.73 21.05 14.24
N LEU A 68 -2.24 20.20 15.13
CA LEU A 68 -3.56 19.59 14.93
C LEU A 68 -4.70 20.56 15.30
N GLU A 69 -4.49 21.43 16.25
CA GLU A 69 -5.54 22.20 16.92
C GLU A 69 -5.57 23.68 16.52
N ALA A 70 -4.39 24.27 16.31
CA ALA A 70 -4.27 25.69 16.04
C ALA A 70 -3.56 25.98 14.72
N ASP A 71 -3.97 27.06 14.07
CA ASP A 71 -3.27 27.61 12.92
C ASP A 71 -1.95 28.23 13.38
N LYS A 72 -0.90 28.04 12.57
CA LYS A 72 0.46 28.59 12.77
C LYS A 72 0.90 29.25 11.45
N GLU A 73 2.13 29.00 11.01
CA GLU A 73 2.62 29.34 9.65
C GLU A 73 1.74 28.72 8.57
N GLY A 74 1.30 27.47 8.81
CA GLY A 74 0.32 26.76 8.04
C GLY A 74 -0.98 26.50 8.82
N PRO A 75 -2.05 26.05 8.11
CA PRO A 75 -3.33 25.76 8.74
C PRO A 75 -3.23 24.56 9.70
N ARG A 76 -4.12 24.50 10.68
CA ARG A 76 -4.29 23.32 11.53
C ARG A 76 -4.66 22.08 10.71
N LEU A 77 -4.07 20.95 11.06
CA LEU A 77 -4.26 19.67 10.34
C LEU A 77 -5.20 18.69 11.07
N GLY A 78 -5.72 19.02 12.23
CA GLY A 78 -6.79 18.25 12.85
C GLY A 78 -8.01 18.17 11.91
N ASN A 79 -8.56 16.96 11.75
CA ASN A 79 -9.65 16.67 10.81
C ASN A 79 -9.33 17.04 9.33
N VAL A 80 -8.07 17.00 8.92
CA VAL A 80 -7.70 17.28 7.52
C VAL A 80 -8.21 16.19 6.59
N PHE A 81 -8.23 14.94 7.02
CA PHE A 81 -8.68 13.82 6.22
C PHE A 81 -10.19 13.90 5.97
N GLY A 82 -10.60 13.98 4.72
CA GLY A 82 -12.00 14.19 4.29
C GLY A 82 -12.43 15.67 4.26
N ARG A 83 -11.53 16.63 4.58
CA ARG A 83 -11.83 18.06 4.51
C ARG A 83 -11.53 18.63 3.12
N LYS A 84 -12.36 19.54 2.65
CA LYS A 84 -12.07 20.31 1.43
C LYS A 84 -10.89 21.25 1.68
N ALA A 85 -10.00 21.40 0.70
CA ALA A 85 -8.87 22.32 0.75
C ALA A 85 -9.35 23.79 0.89
N GLY A 86 -8.53 24.62 1.53
CA GLY A 86 -8.78 26.05 1.62
C GLY A 86 -10.00 26.47 2.47
N THR A 87 -10.54 25.58 3.35
CA THR A 87 -11.83 25.85 4.02
C THR A 87 -11.75 26.20 5.50
N ILE A 88 -10.57 26.31 6.11
CA ILE A 88 -10.48 26.79 7.49
C ILE A 88 -10.66 28.31 7.52
N PRO A 89 -11.72 28.83 8.17
CA PRO A 89 -12.05 30.26 8.08
C PRO A 89 -11.02 31.18 8.72
N THR A 90 -10.28 30.65 9.71
CA THR A 90 -9.30 31.42 10.50
C THR A 90 -7.93 31.48 9.86
N PHE A 91 -7.69 30.74 8.76
CA PHE A 91 -6.39 30.70 8.07
C PHE A 91 -6.44 31.43 6.72
N LYS A 92 -5.41 32.22 6.45
CA LYS A 92 -5.25 32.92 5.16
C LYS A 92 -4.54 32.03 4.16
N TYR A 93 -5.29 31.35 3.32
CA TYR A 93 -4.76 30.51 2.23
C TYR A 93 -4.36 31.34 1.00
N SER A 94 -3.47 30.80 0.15
CA SER A 94 -3.27 31.27 -1.21
C SER A 94 -4.59 31.21 -2.01
N ASP A 95 -4.71 32.02 -3.04
CA ASP A 95 -5.90 32.02 -3.90
C ASP A 95 -6.01 30.69 -4.67
N ALA A 96 -4.87 30.10 -5.04
CA ALA A 96 -4.81 28.78 -5.64
C ALA A 96 -5.45 27.72 -4.73
N LEU A 97 -5.09 27.66 -3.47
CA LEU A 97 -5.62 26.65 -2.54
C LEU A 97 -7.09 26.89 -2.17
N LYS A 98 -7.55 28.17 -2.10
CA LYS A 98 -8.97 28.53 -1.91
C LYS A 98 -9.82 28.06 -3.09
N SER A 99 -9.29 28.20 -4.30
CA SER A 99 -9.98 27.84 -5.53
C SER A 99 -9.96 26.36 -5.85
N ALA A 100 -9.07 25.60 -5.19
CA ALA A 100 -8.92 24.16 -5.41
C ALA A 100 -10.20 23.40 -5.02
N GLN A 101 -10.74 22.63 -5.95
CA GLN A 101 -11.94 21.81 -5.72
C GLN A 101 -11.54 20.39 -5.28
N ILE A 102 -10.64 20.27 -4.31
CA ILE A 102 -10.09 19.02 -3.83
C ILE A 102 -10.53 18.73 -2.39
N VAL A 103 -10.68 17.43 -2.09
CA VAL A 103 -10.94 16.92 -0.74
C VAL A 103 -9.76 16.03 -0.36
N TRP A 104 -9.20 16.26 0.81
CA TRP A 104 -8.01 15.54 1.27
C TRP A 104 -8.35 14.08 1.59
N ASP A 105 -7.84 13.17 0.80
CA ASP A 105 -7.83 11.73 1.03
C ASP A 105 -6.39 11.18 1.06
N GLU A 106 -6.24 9.88 1.25
CA GLU A 106 -4.94 9.22 1.32
C GLU A 106 -4.11 9.40 0.03
N ALA A 107 -4.75 9.21 -1.12
CA ALA A 107 -4.07 9.30 -2.42
C ALA A 107 -3.61 10.73 -2.71
N LEU A 108 -4.46 11.69 -2.41
CA LEU A 108 -4.18 13.11 -2.63
C LEU A 108 -3.14 13.64 -1.65
N LEU A 109 -3.22 13.27 -0.37
CA LEU A 109 -2.20 13.60 0.63
C LEU A 109 -0.84 13.00 0.27
N ASN A 110 -0.80 11.78 -0.27
CA ASN A 110 0.44 11.19 -0.73
C ASN A 110 1.04 11.97 -1.91
N LYS A 111 0.25 12.36 -2.91
CA LYS A 111 0.70 13.21 -4.01
C LYS A 111 1.18 14.58 -3.52
N TRP A 112 0.42 15.21 -2.64
CA TRP A 112 0.75 16.50 -2.03
C TRP A 112 2.09 16.47 -1.29
N LEU A 113 2.34 15.41 -0.52
CA LEU A 113 3.61 15.25 0.21
C LEU A 113 4.79 14.83 -0.70
N ILE A 114 4.54 14.41 -1.95
CA ILE A 114 5.59 14.22 -2.94
C ILE A 114 5.98 15.57 -3.57
N ASP A 115 4.97 16.34 -4.02
CA ASP A 115 5.15 17.58 -4.72
C ASP A 115 3.84 18.38 -4.65
N THR A 116 3.86 19.48 -3.91
CA THR A 116 2.69 20.32 -3.66
C THR A 116 2.22 21.03 -4.92
N ASP A 117 3.14 21.50 -5.77
CA ASP A 117 2.82 22.22 -7.00
C ASP A 117 2.23 21.31 -8.07
N SER A 118 2.57 20.03 -8.07
CA SER A 118 1.94 19.06 -8.98
C SER A 118 0.45 18.85 -8.68
N VAL A 119 -0.02 19.18 -7.47
CA VAL A 119 -1.42 19.05 -7.05
C VAL A 119 -2.17 20.37 -7.14
N VAL A 120 -1.59 21.45 -6.64
CA VAL A 120 -2.13 22.81 -6.69
C VAL A 120 -0.99 23.77 -7.02
N PRO A 121 -0.78 24.12 -8.29
CA PRO A 121 0.23 25.11 -8.66
C PRO A 121 -0.02 26.47 -7.98
N ASP A 122 1.04 27.20 -7.71
CA ASP A 122 1.00 28.50 -7.03
C ASP A 122 0.43 28.45 -5.59
N ASN A 123 0.60 27.32 -4.91
CA ASN A 123 0.33 27.22 -3.47
C ASN A 123 1.50 27.79 -2.65
N ASP A 124 1.25 28.13 -1.38
CA ASP A 124 2.26 28.72 -0.47
C ASP A 124 3.09 27.67 0.29
N MET A 125 2.87 26.38 0.09
CA MET A 125 3.56 25.30 0.81
C MET A 125 4.68 24.69 -0.04
N ASP A 126 5.90 25.14 0.18
CA ASP A 126 7.12 24.55 -0.43
C ASP A 126 7.72 23.48 0.50
N PHE A 127 7.15 22.28 0.48
CA PHE A 127 7.59 21.17 1.33
C PHE A 127 7.32 19.81 0.71
N HIS A 128 8.23 18.85 0.89
CA HIS A 128 8.07 17.49 0.42
C HIS A 128 8.64 16.44 1.40
N VAL A 129 8.13 15.23 1.32
CA VAL A 129 8.58 14.04 2.06
C VAL A 129 9.02 12.98 1.06
N PRO A 130 10.34 12.81 0.80
CA PRO A 130 10.83 11.93 -0.28
C PRO A 130 10.51 10.46 -0.06
N LYS A 131 10.56 9.98 1.19
CA LYS A 131 10.40 8.57 1.52
C LYS A 131 8.94 8.18 1.57
N ALA A 132 8.59 7.13 0.83
CA ALA A 132 7.21 6.64 0.71
C ALA A 132 6.66 6.07 2.02
N ASP A 133 7.50 5.38 2.80
CA ASP A 133 7.15 4.86 4.12
C ASP A 133 6.84 5.97 5.13
N GLU A 134 7.67 7.03 5.18
CA GLU A 134 7.41 8.18 6.03
C GLU A 134 6.11 8.92 5.65
N ARG A 135 5.82 9.04 4.34
CA ARG A 135 4.54 9.61 3.88
C ARG A 135 3.34 8.76 4.32
N ALA A 136 3.43 7.44 4.16
CA ALA A 136 2.37 6.53 4.59
C ALA A 136 2.12 6.64 6.10
N ASP A 137 3.16 6.69 6.92
CA ASP A 137 3.08 6.85 8.36
C ASP A 137 2.41 8.18 8.76
N ILE A 138 2.85 9.29 8.17
CA ILE A 138 2.27 10.63 8.42
C ILE A 138 0.79 10.66 8.02
N ILE A 139 0.43 10.13 6.85
CA ILE A 139 -0.94 10.10 6.36
C ILE A 139 -1.83 9.27 7.29
N GLN A 140 -1.34 8.12 7.73
CA GLN A 140 -2.07 7.27 8.66
C GLN A 140 -2.29 7.97 10.03
N PHE A 141 -1.28 8.70 10.53
CA PHE A 141 -1.46 9.51 11.73
C PHE A 141 -2.53 10.60 11.54
N LEU A 142 -2.50 11.33 10.44
CA LEU A 142 -3.50 12.36 10.13
C LEU A 142 -4.91 11.77 9.98
N ARG A 143 -5.03 10.59 9.40
CA ARG A 143 -6.30 9.85 9.29
C ARG A 143 -6.87 9.51 10.65
N VAL A 144 -6.08 8.88 11.52
CA VAL A 144 -6.50 8.52 12.89
C VAL A 144 -6.84 9.77 13.69
N SER A 145 -6.05 10.85 13.58
CA SER A 145 -6.31 12.14 14.23
C SER A 145 -7.57 12.82 13.70
N SER A 146 -8.12 12.39 12.58
CA SER A 146 -9.39 12.84 12.00
C SER A 146 -10.57 11.94 12.34
N GLY A 147 -10.39 10.91 13.17
CA GLY A 147 -11.44 9.96 13.55
C GLY A 147 -11.90 9.06 12.37
N LYS A 148 -11.03 8.75 11.41
CA LYS A 148 -11.33 7.99 10.18
C LYS A 148 -10.58 6.66 10.11
#